data_3d206c7067095cb7d3ff2302355127ec
#
_entry.id   3d206c7067095cb7d3ff2302355127ec
#
_cell.length_a   1.000
_cell.length_b   1.000
_cell.length_c   1.000
_cell.angle_alpha   90.00
_cell.angle_beta   90.00
_cell.angle_gamma   90.00
#
_symmetry.space_group_name_H-M   'P 1'
#
loop_
_entity.id
_entity.type
_entity.pdbx_description
1 polymer ?
#
loop_
_entity_poly.entity_id
_entity_poly.type
_entity_poly.pdbx_seq_one_letter_code
_entity_poly.pdbx_strand_id
1 'polypeptide(L)'
;MNKAFQYCMKVLVTGVAGQLGHDVMNELAKRGYEGVGSDIAPFYSGVADGSAVTTMPSVALDITDAEAVTRIITDVNPDVVVHCAAWTAVDLAEDEDKKDKVRAINVDGTQNIANACKAVDAKMVYISTDYVFDGQGEEPWMADCKDYAPLSVYGQSKLDGELAVAN
;
A
#
# COMPACT_ATOMS: atom_id res chain seq x y z
N MET A 1 -35.64 19.89 9.62
CA MET A 1 -34.93 19.01 8.70
C MET A 1 -33.62 18.62 9.33
N ASN A 2 -33.56 17.43 9.94
CA ASN A 2 -32.33 16.88 10.49
C ASN A 2 -31.44 16.44 9.29
N LYS A 3 -30.40 17.21 8.98
CA LYS A 3 -29.27 16.68 8.19
C LYS A 3 -28.59 15.66 9.09
N ALA A 4 -28.90 14.37 8.89
CA ALA A 4 -28.01 13.32 9.39
C ALA A 4 -26.62 13.63 8.84
N PHE A 5 -25.65 13.83 9.71
CA PHE A 5 -24.24 13.90 9.33
C PHE A 5 -23.90 12.55 8.71
N GLN A 6 -23.88 12.49 7.39
CA GLN A 6 -23.42 11.31 6.70
C GLN A 6 -21.90 11.26 6.90
N TYR A 7 -21.47 10.33 7.75
CA TYR A 7 -20.02 10.08 7.94
C TYR A 7 -19.43 9.65 6.60
N CYS A 8 -18.48 10.41 6.10
CA CYS A 8 -17.74 10.07 4.88
C CYS A 8 -16.42 9.44 5.30
N MET A 9 -16.21 8.17 4.96
CA MET A 9 -14.97 7.46 5.24
C MET A 9 -13.80 8.14 4.53
N LYS A 10 -12.74 8.43 5.27
CA LYS A 10 -11.49 8.99 4.74
C LYS A 10 -10.48 7.88 4.49
N VAL A 11 -9.96 7.80 3.29
CA VAL A 11 -9.02 6.76 2.84
C VAL A 11 -7.71 7.38 2.39
N LEU A 12 -6.60 6.96 3.00
CA LEU A 12 -5.26 7.26 2.49
C LEU A 12 -4.81 6.11 1.58
N VAL A 13 -4.33 6.43 0.39
CA VAL A 13 -3.82 5.45 -0.58
C VAL A 13 -2.34 5.72 -0.82
N THR A 14 -1.47 4.75 -0.59
CA THR A 14 -0.04 4.87 -0.93
C THR A 14 0.25 4.30 -2.31
N GLY A 15 1.28 4.81 -2.99
CA GLY A 15 1.67 4.31 -4.31
C GLY A 15 0.69 4.71 -5.43
N VAL A 16 0.13 5.92 -5.36
CA VAL A 16 -0.90 6.39 -6.31
C VAL A 16 -0.37 6.68 -7.70
N ALA A 17 0.94 6.83 -7.89
CA ALA A 17 1.54 6.93 -9.22
C ALA A 17 1.66 5.56 -9.93
N GLY A 18 1.42 4.46 -9.21
CA GLY A 18 1.32 3.12 -9.77
C GLY A 18 -0.09 2.80 -10.26
N GLN A 19 -0.22 1.72 -11.05
CA GLN A 19 -1.48 1.31 -11.69
C GLN A 19 -2.60 1.08 -10.65
N LEU A 20 -2.36 0.24 -9.64
CA LEU A 20 -3.40 -0.09 -8.65
C LEU A 20 -3.80 1.11 -7.79
N GLY A 21 -2.81 1.85 -7.26
CA GLY A 21 -3.10 3.03 -6.45
C GLY A 21 -3.89 4.09 -7.19
N HIS A 22 -3.58 4.30 -8.49
CA HIS A 22 -4.34 5.13 -9.39
C HIS A 22 -5.81 4.68 -9.51
N ASP A 23 -6.04 3.39 -9.77
CA ASP A 23 -7.39 2.84 -9.92
C ASP A 23 -8.19 2.95 -8.63
N VAL A 24 -7.55 2.71 -7.46
CA VAL A 24 -8.18 2.89 -6.15
C VAL A 24 -8.63 4.34 -5.96
N MET A 25 -7.78 5.33 -6.28
CA MET A 25 -8.15 6.75 -6.15
C MET A 25 -9.35 7.11 -7.02
N ASN A 26 -9.40 6.64 -8.26
CA ASN A 26 -10.52 6.87 -9.16
C ASN A 26 -11.80 6.19 -8.66
N GLU A 27 -11.70 4.98 -8.11
CA GLU A 27 -12.87 4.27 -7.58
C GLU A 27 -13.40 4.92 -6.30
N LEU A 28 -12.53 5.45 -5.42
CA LEU A 28 -12.94 6.24 -4.26
C LEU A 28 -13.75 7.47 -4.69
N ALA A 29 -13.29 8.19 -5.74
CA ALA A 29 -14.00 9.32 -6.30
C ALA A 29 -15.40 8.96 -6.80
N LYS A 30 -15.53 7.85 -7.55
CA LYS A 30 -16.81 7.34 -8.04
C LYS A 30 -17.79 7.01 -6.91
N ARG A 31 -17.28 6.43 -5.82
CA ARG A 31 -18.10 6.02 -4.67
C ARG A 31 -18.38 7.14 -3.68
N GLY A 32 -17.82 8.33 -3.90
CA GLY A 32 -18.03 9.48 -3.02
C GLY A 32 -17.32 9.38 -1.67
N TYR A 33 -16.23 8.60 -1.57
CA TYR A 33 -15.35 8.58 -0.41
C TYR A 33 -14.38 9.76 -0.43
N GLU A 34 -13.90 10.16 0.74
CA GLU A 34 -12.81 11.14 0.85
C GLU A 34 -11.46 10.42 0.68
N GLY A 35 -10.77 10.67 -0.42
CA GLY A 35 -9.48 10.07 -0.72
C GLY A 35 -8.33 11.05 -0.57
N VAL A 36 -7.20 10.59 -0.02
CA VAL A 36 -5.91 11.28 -0.05
C VAL A 36 -4.89 10.33 -0.65
N GLY A 37 -4.22 10.73 -1.72
CA GLY A 37 -3.17 9.95 -2.34
C GLY A 37 -1.79 10.24 -1.73
N SER A 38 -0.88 9.27 -1.77
CA SER A 38 0.53 9.50 -1.47
C SER A 38 1.45 8.70 -2.36
N ASP A 39 2.57 9.30 -2.73
CA ASP A 39 3.64 8.65 -3.50
C ASP A 39 4.97 9.35 -3.19
N ILE A 40 6.08 8.69 -3.55
CA ILE A 40 7.40 9.33 -3.46
C ILE A 40 7.53 10.51 -4.42
N ALA A 41 6.78 10.51 -5.54
CA ALA A 41 6.70 11.64 -6.43
C ALA A 41 5.98 12.83 -5.75
N PRO A 42 6.51 14.07 -5.87
CA PRO A 42 5.93 15.24 -5.18
C PRO A 42 4.57 15.65 -5.76
N PHE A 43 4.25 15.22 -6.98
CA PHE A 43 3.01 15.52 -7.66
C PHE A 43 2.40 14.28 -8.27
N TYR A 44 1.12 14.10 -8.04
CA TYR A 44 0.34 13.07 -8.70
C TYR A 44 -0.05 13.55 -10.10
N SER A 45 0.51 12.93 -11.12
CA SER A 45 0.22 13.22 -12.53
C SER A 45 -0.59 12.12 -13.22
N GLY A 46 -1.01 11.12 -12.46
CA GLY A 46 -1.64 9.93 -13.00
C GLY A 46 -0.64 8.90 -13.49
N VAL A 47 -1.14 7.84 -14.07
CA VAL A 47 -0.30 6.84 -14.75
C VAL A 47 0.15 7.36 -16.11
N ALA A 48 1.19 6.74 -16.67
CA ALA A 48 1.83 7.20 -17.90
C ALA A 48 0.90 7.30 -19.14
N ASP A 49 -0.23 6.62 -19.12
CA ASP A 49 -1.24 6.67 -20.19
C ASP A 49 -2.17 7.90 -20.12
N GLY A 50 -2.02 8.74 -19.09
CA GLY A 50 -2.83 9.93 -18.91
C GLY A 50 -4.27 9.66 -18.48
N SER A 51 -4.59 8.43 -18.05
CA SER A 51 -5.94 8.05 -17.62
C SER A 51 -6.34 8.60 -16.26
N ALA A 52 -5.41 9.20 -15.51
CA ALA A 52 -5.68 9.77 -14.22
C ALA A 52 -6.59 10.99 -14.33
N VAL A 53 -7.69 10.92 -13.64
CA VAL A 53 -8.67 11.99 -13.63
C VAL A 53 -9.09 12.41 -12.22
N THR A 54 -8.49 11.82 -11.20
CA THR A 54 -8.81 12.18 -9.81
C THR A 54 -8.35 13.60 -9.50
N THR A 55 -9.22 14.36 -8.85
CA THR A 55 -8.92 15.68 -8.28
C THR A 55 -8.69 15.62 -6.77
N MET A 56 -8.66 14.42 -6.21
CA MET A 56 -8.41 14.23 -4.78
C MET A 56 -7.00 14.69 -4.40
N PRO A 57 -6.81 15.24 -3.20
CA PRO A 57 -5.50 15.70 -2.74
C PRO A 57 -4.47 14.57 -2.71
N SER A 58 -3.21 14.93 -2.96
CA SER A 58 -2.08 14.02 -2.81
C SER A 58 -0.94 14.68 -2.06
N VAL A 59 -0.14 13.87 -1.38
CA VAL A 59 1.03 14.30 -0.61
C VAL A 59 2.26 13.48 -1.01
N ALA A 60 3.43 14.11 -1.02
CA ALA A 60 4.68 13.39 -1.21
C ALA A 60 4.99 12.60 0.06
N LEU A 61 5.27 11.30 -0.08
CA LEU A 61 5.60 10.42 1.02
C LEU A 61 6.56 9.32 0.56
N ASP A 62 7.75 9.28 1.13
CA ASP A 62 8.62 8.12 1.11
C ASP A 62 8.24 7.23 2.31
N ILE A 63 7.72 6.03 2.05
CA ILE A 63 7.30 5.10 3.09
C ILE A 63 8.46 4.55 3.93
N THR A 64 9.69 4.68 3.44
CA THR A 64 10.90 4.27 4.20
C THR A 64 11.29 5.29 5.27
N ASP A 65 10.76 6.52 5.21
CA ASP A 65 10.92 7.55 6.24
C ASP A 65 9.82 7.42 7.32
N ALA A 66 10.16 6.76 8.42
CA ALA A 66 9.23 6.49 9.53
C ALA A 66 8.63 7.75 10.17
N GLU A 67 9.41 8.84 10.24
CA GLU A 67 8.94 10.11 10.81
C GLU A 67 7.94 10.79 9.85
N ALA A 68 8.24 10.81 8.55
CA ALA A 68 7.33 11.32 7.54
C ALA A 68 6.02 10.52 7.50
N VAL A 69 6.10 9.18 7.55
CA VAL A 69 4.93 8.29 7.60
C VAL A 69 4.05 8.63 8.81
N THR A 70 4.65 8.68 10.01
CA THR A 70 3.91 8.97 11.24
C THR A 70 3.23 10.34 11.16
N ARG A 71 3.95 11.37 10.72
CA ARG A 71 3.42 12.72 10.57
C ARG A 71 2.25 12.76 9.59
N ILE A 72 2.43 12.23 8.38
CA ILE A 72 1.40 12.29 7.33
C ILE A 72 0.15 11.51 7.74
N ILE A 73 0.28 10.30 8.30
CA ILE A 73 -0.88 9.51 8.74
C ILE A 73 -1.59 10.20 9.91
N THR A 74 -0.85 10.83 10.83
CA THR A 74 -1.47 11.61 11.92
C THR A 74 -2.20 12.83 11.39
N ASP A 75 -1.62 13.59 10.48
CA ASP A 75 -2.21 14.81 9.91
C ASP A 75 -3.46 14.50 9.05
N VAL A 76 -3.39 13.44 8.24
CA VAL A 76 -4.53 12.99 7.43
C VAL A 76 -5.62 12.38 8.31
N ASN A 77 -5.24 11.65 9.35
CA ASN A 77 -6.14 10.91 10.26
C ASN A 77 -7.18 10.09 9.49
N PRO A 78 -6.74 9.11 8.67
CA PRO A 78 -7.63 8.31 7.85
C PRO A 78 -8.36 7.25 8.67
N ASP A 79 -9.52 6.79 8.20
CA ASP A 79 -10.19 5.59 8.72
C ASP A 79 -9.57 4.31 8.19
N VAL A 80 -9.06 4.40 6.96
CA VAL A 80 -8.46 3.26 6.24
C VAL A 80 -7.22 3.72 5.47
N VAL A 81 -6.17 2.92 5.50
CA VAL A 81 -5.02 3.05 4.60
C VAL A 81 -5.01 1.88 3.62
N VAL A 82 -5.06 2.17 2.31
CA VAL A 82 -4.85 1.18 1.25
C VAL A 82 -3.40 1.28 0.79
N HIS A 83 -2.59 0.29 1.20
CA HIS A 83 -1.15 0.31 0.97
C HIS A 83 -0.79 -0.39 -0.35
N CYS A 84 -0.65 0.42 -1.42
CA CYS A 84 -0.28 -0.06 -2.75
C CYS A 84 1.19 0.19 -3.10
N ALA A 85 1.90 1.03 -2.33
CA ALA A 85 3.32 1.29 -2.56
C ALA A 85 4.15 0.02 -2.30
N ALA A 86 4.92 -0.40 -3.29
CA ALA A 86 5.79 -1.57 -3.20
C ALA A 86 6.85 -1.55 -4.31
N TRP A 87 7.96 -2.24 -4.06
CA TRP A 87 8.84 -2.69 -5.13
C TRP A 87 8.22 -3.92 -5.80
N THR A 88 7.93 -3.83 -7.09
CA THR A 88 7.23 -4.89 -7.85
C THR A 88 8.04 -5.46 -9.01
N ALA A 89 9.25 -4.95 -9.25
CA ALA A 89 10.14 -5.48 -10.29
C ALA A 89 10.80 -6.77 -9.80
N VAL A 90 10.10 -7.91 -10.01
CA VAL A 90 10.45 -9.22 -9.44
C VAL A 90 11.88 -9.65 -9.81
N ASP A 91 12.21 -9.61 -11.12
CA ASP A 91 13.52 -10.04 -11.59
C ASP A 91 14.66 -9.15 -11.07
N LEU A 92 14.43 -7.83 -11.03
CA LEU A 92 15.42 -6.89 -10.51
C LEU A 92 15.62 -7.01 -8.98
N ALA A 93 14.68 -7.60 -8.28
CA ALA A 93 14.81 -7.82 -6.84
C ALA A 93 15.90 -8.87 -6.52
N GLU A 94 16.26 -9.72 -7.48
CA GLU A 94 17.34 -10.71 -7.32
C GLU A 94 18.75 -10.10 -7.40
N ASP A 95 18.89 -8.89 -7.97
CA ASP A 95 20.18 -8.21 -8.04
C ASP A 95 20.70 -7.88 -6.64
N GLU A 96 21.95 -8.24 -6.34
CA GLU A 96 22.53 -8.06 -5.00
C GLU A 96 22.50 -6.60 -4.51
N ASP A 97 22.66 -5.63 -5.42
CA ASP A 97 22.63 -4.20 -5.11
C ASP A 97 21.20 -3.64 -4.92
N LYS A 98 20.17 -4.44 -5.14
CA LYS A 98 18.77 -4.06 -4.99
C LYS A 98 18.11 -4.64 -3.73
N LYS A 99 18.62 -5.74 -3.19
CA LYS A 99 18.00 -6.46 -2.06
C LYS A 99 17.70 -5.58 -0.86
N ASP A 100 18.64 -4.73 -0.46
CA ASP A 100 18.45 -3.81 0.65
C ASP A 100 17.32 -2.81 0.37
N LYS A 101 17.23 -2.31 -0.86
CA LYS A 101 16.17 -1.40 -1.27
C LYS A 101 14.80 -2.08 -1.34
N VAL A 102 14.75 -3.31 -1.84
CA VAL A 102 13.52 -4.13 -1.85
C VAL A 102 13.02 -4.33 -0.42
N ARG A 103 13.93 -4.71 0.50
CA ARG A 103 13.60 -4.86 1.92
C ARG A 103 13.12 -3.55 2.53
N ALA A 104 13.84 -2.45 2.33
CA ALA A 104 13.48 -1.14 2.88
C ALA A 104 12.06 -0.71 2.45
N ILE A 105 11.67 -0.98 1.19
CA ILE A 105 10.35 -0.60 0.67
C ILE A 105 9.27 -1.59 1.13
N ASN A 106 9.47 -2.90 0.86
CA ASN A 106 8.40 -3.89 1.03
C ASN A 106 8.23 -4.34 2.49
N VAL A 107 9.27 -4.26 3.31
CA VAL A 107 9.22 -4.68 4.71
C VAL A 107 9.20 -3.48 5.64
N ASP A 108 10.28 -2.70 5.66
CA ASP A 108 10.44 -1.62 6.64
C ASP A 108 9.41 -0.50 6.38
N GLY A 109 9.17 -0.13 5.11
CA GLY A 109 8.14 0.82 4.71
C GLY A 109 6.73 0.35 5.07
N THR A 110 6.43 -0.94 4.84
CA THR A 110 5.15 -1.54 5.25
C THR A 110 4.98 -1.52 6.77
N GLN A 111 6.04 -1.84 7.52
CA GLN A 111 6.02 -1.76 8.99
C GLN A 111 5.78 -0.33 9.49
N ASN A 112 6.39 0.68 8.85
CA ASN A 112 6.17 2.08 9.20
C ASN A 112 4.70 2.47 9.04
N ILE A 113 4.07 2.07 7.90
CA ILE A 113 2.64 2.30 7.65
C ILE A 113 1.78 1.58 8.71
N ALA A 114 2.06 0.30 9.00
CA ALA A 114 1.31 -0.48 9.99
C ALA A 114 1.38 0.15 11.39
N ASN A 115 2.56 0.55 11.82
CA ASN A 115 2.76 1.22 13.11
C ASN A 115 1.98 2.54 13.20
N ALA A 116 2.03 3.35 12.14
CA ALA A 116 1.31 4.62 12.11
C ALA A 116 -0.22 4.42 12.06
N CYS A 117 -0.72 3.43 11.32
CA CYS A 117 -2.14 3.05 11.33
C CYS A 117 -2.60 2.66 12.74
N LYS A 118 -1.82 1.82 13.44
CA LYS A 118 -2.11 1.41 14.82
C LYS A 118 -2.17 2.59 15.78
N ALA A 119 -1.31 3.59 15.59
CA ALA A 119 -1.26 4.78 16.44
C ALA A 119 -2.51 5.68 16.32
N VAL A 120 -3.17 5.70 15.16
CA VAL A 120 -4.38 6.51 14.90
C VAL A 120 -5.66 5.67 14.82
N ASP A 121 -5.60 4.37 15.14
CA ASP A 121 -6.72 3.41 15.06
C ASP A 121 -7.30 3.28 13.63
N ALA A 122 -6.47 3.46 12.61
CA ALA A 122 -6.86 3.26 11.22
C ALA A 122 -6.75 1.78 10.82
N LYS A 123 -7.69 1.32 9.99
CA LYS A 123 -7.56 0.00 9.36
C LYS A 123 -6.53 0.05 8.23
N MET A 124 -5.81 -1.05 8.03
CA MET A 124 -4.86 -1.19 6.92
C MET A 124 -5.31 -2.30 5.96
N VAL A 125 -5.28 -2.00 4.67
CA VAL A 125 -5.41 -2.98 3.59
C VAL A 125 -4.03 -3.10 2.95
N TYR A 126 -3.41 -4.26 3.07
CA TYR A 126 -2.12 -4.59 2.47
C TYR A 126 -2.32 -5.41 1.20
N ILE A 127 -1.61 -5.05 0.12
CA ILE A 127 -1.66 -5.79 -1.12
C ILE A 127 -0.51 -6.79 -1.14
N SER A 128 -0.83 -8.07 -1.02
CA SER A 128 0.14 -9.15 -1.10
C SER A 128 0.18 -9.81 -2.49
N THR A 129 0.74 -11.00 -2.58
CA THR A 129 0.96 -11.76 -3.82
C THR A 129 0.92 -13.26 -3.52
N ASP A 130 0.61 -14.05 -4.54
CA ASP A 130 0.75 -15.51 -4.53
C ASP A 130 2.22 -15.98 -4.51
N TYR A 131 3.19 -15.10 -4.80
CA TYR A 131 4.62 -15.41 -4.70
C TYR A 131 5.11 -15.68 -3.26
N VAL A 132 4.23 -15.54 -2.26
CA VAL A 132 4.50 -16.00 -0.88
C VAL A 132 4.44 -17.52 -0.76
N PHE A 133 3.94 -18.22 -1.78
CA PHE A 133 3.89 -19.68 -1.89
C PHE A 133 4.88 -20.19 -2.95
N ASP A 134 5.09 -21.51 -3.00
CA ASP A 134 6.02 -22.15 -3.94
C ASP A 134 5.45 -22.40 -5.35
N GLY A 135 4.18 -22.07 -5.56
CA GLY A 135 3.52 -22.27 -6.85
C GLY A 135 3.29 -23.74 -7.22
N GLN A 136 3.47 -24.67 -6.29
CA GLN A 136 3.25 -26.09 -6.53
C GLN A 136 1.82 -26.50 -6.17
N GLY A 137 1.29 -27.50 -6.86
CA GLY A 137 -0.04 -28.03 -6.62
C GLY A 137 -1.01 -27.76 -7.77
N GLU A 138 -2.17 -28.41 -7.73
CA GLU A 138 -3.22 -28.32 -8.74
C GLU A 138 -4.48 -27.59 -8.23
N GLU A 139 -4.54 -27.32 -6.93
CA GLU A 139 -5.67 -26.67 -6.28
C GLU A 139 -5.32 -25.22 -5.89
N PRO A 140 -6.29 -24.27 -5.96
CA PRO A 140 -6.07 -22.90 -5.50
C PRO A 140 -5.73 -22.84 -4.00
N TRP A 141 -4.83 -21.93 -3.64
CA TRP A 141 -4.53 -21.64 -2.24
C TRP A 141 -5.77 -21.09 -1.52
N MET A 142 -6.01 -21.59 -0.32
CA MET A 142 -7.08 -21.06 0.54
C MET A 142 -6.63 -19.77 1.24
N ALA A 143 -7.57 -18.89 1.54
CA ALA A 143 -7.28 -17.57 2.14
C ALA A 143 -6.61 -17.63 3.52
N ASP A 144 -6.76 -18.73 4.24
CA ASP A 144 -6.16 -18.99 5.55
C ASP A 144 -4.93 -19.90 5.49
N CYS A 145 -4.46 -20.25 4.28
CA CYS A 145 -3.26 -21.05 4.09
C CYS A 145 -2.02 -20.29 4.59
N LYS A 146 -1.20 -20.98 5.36
CA LYS A 146 0.06 -20.47 5.93
C LYS A 146 1.27 -21.31 5.52
N ASP A 147 1.11 -22.16 4.53
CA ASP A 147 2.20 -22.99 3.99
C ASP A 147 3.11 -22.14 3.08
N TYR A 148 3.61 -21.04 3.66
CA TYR A 148 4.46 -20.09 2.96
C TYR A 148 5.78 -20.72 2.54
N ALA A 149 6.16 -20.54 1.29
CA ALA A 149 7.41 -21.04 0.72
C ALA A 149 7.88 -20.16 -0.46
N PRO A 150 8.15 -18.87 -0.25
CA PRO A 150 8.54 -17.97 -1.32
C PRO A 150 9.85 -18.41 -1.97
N LEU A 151 9.91 -18.37 -3.30
CA LEU A 151 11.06 -18.81 -4.09
C LEU A 151 11.94 -17.64 -4.59
N SER A 152 11.53 -16.40 -4.35
CA SER A 152 12.20 -15.20 -4.83
C SER A 152 12.40 -14.17 -3.71
N VAL A 153 13.36 -13.28 -3.89
CA VAL A 153 13.58 -12.12 -3.00
C VAL A 153 12.33 -11.27 -2.91
N TYR A 154 11.65 -11.05 -4.04
CA TYR A 154 10.37 -10.33 -4.06
C TYR A 154 9.32 -11.05 -3.20
N GLY A 155 9.07 -12.34 -3.44
CA GLY A 155 8.09 -13.13 -2.68
C GLY A 155 8.40 -13.12 -1.18
N GLN A 156 9.66 -13.32 -0.78
CA GLN A 156 10.08 -13.24 0.62
C GLN A 156 9.80 -11.86 1.21
N SER A 157 10.14 -10.79 0.49
CA SER A 157 9.91 -9.42 0.98
C SER A 157 8.42 -9.10 1.17
N LYS A 158 7.56 -9.65 0.30
CA LYS A 158 6.11 -9.48 0.42
C LYS A 158 5.54 -10.28 1.59
N LEU A 159 6.04 -11.49 1.84
CA LEU A 159 5.70 -12.27 3.02
C LEU A 159 6.13 -11.56 4.31
N ASP A 160 7.36 -11.04 4.36
CA ASP A 160 7.84 -10.29 5.52
C ASP A 160 6.96 -9.05 5.79
N GLY A 161 6.44 -8.41 4.72
CA GLY A 161 5.46 -7.34 4.81
C GLY A 161 4.11 -7.80 5.38
N GLU A 162 3.58 -8.97 4.97
CA GLU A 162 2.38 -9.55 5.59
C GLU A 162 2.55 -9.76 7.09
N LEU A 163 3.70 -10.32 7.49
CA LEU A 163 4.00 -10.57 8.91
C LEU A 163 4.14 -9.25 9.69
N ALA A 164 4.65 -8.19 9.07
CA ALA A 164 4.73 -6.87 9.67
C ALA A 164 3.34 -6.25 9.93
N VAL A 165 2.38 -6.51 9.06
CA VAL A 165 0.99 -6.02 9.22
C VAL A 165 0.21 -6.84 10.23
N ALA A 166 0.51 -8.14 10.37
CA ALA A 166 -0.20 -9.05 11.27
C ALA A 166 0.14 -8.86 12.77
N ASN A 167 1.24 -8.15 13.09
CA ASN A 167 1.71 -7.87 14.45
C ASN A 167 1.18 -6.51 14.97
#